data_a098ec6c7a19cf107f6877c2b604cb72
#
_entry.id   a098ec6c7a19cf107f6877c2b604cb72
#
_cell.length_a   1.000
_cell.length_b   1.000
_cell.length_c   1.000
_cell.angle_alpha   90.00
_cell.angle_beta   90.00
_cell.angle_gamma   90.00
#
_symmetry.space_group_name_H-M   'P 1'
#
loop_
_entity.id
_entity.type
_entity.pdbx_description
1 polymer ?
#
loop_
_entity_poly.entity_id
_entity_poly.type
_entity_poly.pdbx_seq_one_letter_code
_entity_poly.pdbx_strand_id
1 'polypeptide(L)'
;MLRRALFVLIPLTVFFAQPTHAALGPTDTVKKAIGEILIVLKNQRLERQEQWKRIAPIINKNFDFRAMSQSILATHWESASRSEQRQFVEYFSQYLEDTYRTKIEGYTDQQIKYTRERVRGGRAIVDTVIVTENAEIPVSYKMRNKKDKWLAYDVVIEGASLVNSYRNLYAALGKTSGVQGILLDLKLRVDENREGETASGSAAPTNP
;
A
#
# COMPACT_ATOMS: atom_id res chain seq x y z
N MET A 1 -77.92 21.49 15.91
CA MET A 1 -76.54 21.80 16.36
C MET A 1 -75.65 20.66 15.99
N LEU A 2 -74.86 20.78 14.91
CA LEU A 2 -74.02 19.69 14.32
C LEU A 2 -72.61 19.98 14.72
N ARG A 3 -72.03 19.14 15.64
CA ARG A 3 -70.63 19.22 16.03
C ARG A 3 -69.74 18.49 14.96
N ARG A 4 -69.02 19.28 14.18
CA ARG A 4 -67.97 18.74 13.26
C ARG A 4 -66.75 18.39 14.06
N ALA A 5 -66.47 17.07 14.15
CA ALA A 5 -65.19 16.56 14.66
C ALA A 5 -64.13 16.67 13.57
N LEU A 6 -63.07 17.46 13.85
CA LEU A 6 -61.90 17.63 12.97
C LEU A 6 -60.88 16.53 13.31
N PHE A 7 -60.77 15.52 12.44
CA PHE A 7 -59.70 14.50 12.56
C PHE A 7 -58.40 15.09 12.02
N VAL A 8 -57.45 15.36 12.92
CA VAL A 8 -56.08 15.73 12.56
C VAL A 8 -55.30 14.45 12.29
N LEU A 9 -55.02 14.19 11.01
CA LEU A 9 -54.15 13.07 10.59
C LEU A 9 -52.68 13.53 10.77
N ILE A 10 -52.00 13.00 11.79
CA ILE A 10 -50.57 13.22 11.99
C ILE A 10 -49.81 12.20 11.07
N PRO A 11 -49.01 12.65 10.07
CA PRO A 11 -48.23 11.74 9.27
C PRO A 11 -47.06 11.17 10.12
N LEU A 12 -47.08 9.89 10.37
CA LEU A 12 -45.99 9.15 10.98
C LEU A 12 -44.82 9.05 9.96
N THR A 13 -43.89 9.99 10.05
CA THR A 13 -42.64 9.91 9.24
C THR A 13 -41.74 8.85 9.84
N VAL A 14 -41.70 7.68 9.22
CA VAL A 14 -40.75 6.61 9.55
C VAL A 14 -39.38 7.04 9.06
N PHE A 15 -38.49 7.44 9.98
CA PHE A 15 -37.09 7.74 9.71
C PHE A 15 -36.35 6.41 9.50
N PHE A 16 -36.13 6.01 8.24
CA PHE A 16 -35.22 4.90 7.92
C PHE A 16 -33.79 5.35 8.23
N ALA A 17 -33.25 4.94 9.37
CA ALA A 17 -31.83 5.07 9.66
C ALA A 17 -31.06 4.20 8.64
N GLN A 18 -30.39 4.84 7.69
CA GLN A 18 -29.46 4.17 6.78
C GLN A 18 -28.30 3.65 7.61
N PRO A 19 -27.88 2.36 7.45
CA PRO A 19 -26.69 1.86 8.11
C PRO A 19 -25.49 2.65 7.57
N THR A 20 -24.97 3.54 8.39
CA THR A 20 -23.67 4.18 8.12
C THR A 20 -22.61 3.10 8.25
N HIS A 21 -22.07 2.60 7.13
CA HIS A 21 -20.86 1.80 7.16
C HIS A 21 -19.75 2.66 7.76
N ALA A 22 -19.44 2.42 9.02
CA ALA A 22 -18.30 3.07 9.66
C ALA A 22 -17.04 2.77 8.84
N ALA A 23 -16.32 3.82 8.45
CA ALA A 23 -15.05 3.67 7.74
C ALA A 23 -14.08 2.84 8.60
N LEU A 24 -13.36 1.91 7.98
CA LEU A 24 -12.38 1.08 8.68
C LEU A 24 -11.32 1.95 9.35
N GLY A 25 -10.95 1.61 10.58
CA GLY A 25 -9.81 2.20 11.28
C GLY A 25 -8.46 1.86 10.62
N PRO A 26 -7.36 2.51 11.04
CA PRO A 26 -6.04 2.25 10.46
C PRO A 26 -5.62 0.78 10.59
N THR A 27 -5.70 0.23 11.80
CA THR A 27 -5.34 -1.18 12.07
C THR A 27 -6.22 -2.15 11.29
N ASP A 28 -7.52 -1.90 11.22
CA ASP A 28 -8.44 -2.77 10.47
C ASP A 28 -8.19 -2.72 8.97
N THR A 29 -7.77 -1.56 8.45
CA THR A 29 -7.36 -1.41 7.05
C THR A 29 -6.12 -2.27 6.76
N VAL A 30 -5.10 -2.21 7.63
CA VAL A 30 -3.87 -3.04 7.49
C VAL A 30 -4.21 -4.52 7.62
N LYS A 31 -5.00 -4.91 8.64
CA LYS A 31 -5.45 -6.30 8.84
C LYS A 31 -6.18 -6.85 7.61
N LYS A 32 -7.10 -6.06 7.07
CA LYS A 32 -7.87 -6.45 5.88
C LYS A 32 -6.95 -6.65 4.67
N ALA A 33 -6.06 -5.69 4.39
CA ALA A 33 -5.16 -5.78 3.24
C ALA A 33 -4.22 -7.00 3.35
N ILE A 34 -3.62 -7.22 4.51
CA ILE A 34 -2.78 -8.39 4.77
C ILE A 34 -3.58 -9.69 4.67
N GLY A 35 -4.78 -9.74 5.24
CA GLY A 35 -5.65 -10.91 5.16
C GLY A 35 -6.03 -11.27 3.72
N GLU A 36 -6.38 -10.28 2.90
CA GLU A 36 -6.67 -10.46 1.48
C GLU A 36 -5.45 -11.04 0.72
N ILE A 37 -4.23 -10.53 1.00
CA ILE A 37 -2.97 -11.04 0.41
C ILE A 37 -2.71 -12.49 0.84
N LEU A 38 -2.83 -12.80 2.12
CA LEU A 38 -2.60 -14.14 2.64
C LEU A 38 -3.58 -15.18 2.08
N ILE A 39 -4.85 -14.80 1.86
CA ILE A 39 -5.83 -15.67 1.20
C ILE A 39 -5.38 -16.04 -0.21
N VAL A 40 -4.82 -15.08 -0.97
CA VAL A 40 -4.30 -15.35 -2.32
C VAL A 40 -3.07 -16.25 -2.26
N LEU A 41 -2.11 -15.96 -1.37
CA LEU A 41 -0.86 -16.74 -1.23
C LEU A 41 -1.12 -18.19 -0.80
N LYS A 42 -2.09 -18.44 0.07
CA LYS A 42 -2.47 -19.79 0.53
C LYS A 42 -3.22 -20.61 -0.52
N ASN A 43 -3.64 -20.00 -1.61
CA ASN A 43 -4.33 -20.71 -2.70
C ASN A 43 -3.30 -21.42 -3.60
N GLN A 44 -2.95 -22.65 -3.23
CA GLN A 44 -2.01 -23.51 -3.99
C GLN A 44 -2.46 -23.90 -5.39
N ARG A 45 -3.73 -23.59 -5.77
CA ARG A 45 -4.25 -23.84 -7.14
C ARG A 45 -3.87 -22.74 -8.13
N LEU A 46 -3.35 -21.62 -7.61
CA LEU A 46 -2.94 -20.48 -8.42
C LEU A 46 -1.43 -20.54 -8.67
N GLU A 47 -1.05 -20.38 -9.93
CA GLU A 47 0.34 -20.15 -10.30
C GLU A 47 0.82 -18.81 -9.71
N ARG A 48 2.14 -18.70 -9.41
CA ARG A 48 2.73 -17.50 -8.77
C ARG A 48 2.39 -16.21 -9.51
N GLN A 49 2.45 -16.24 -10.85
CA GLN A 49 2.12 -15.08 -11.66
C GLN A 49 0.64 -14.66 -11.49
N GLU A 50 -0.27 -15.62 -11.38
CA GLU A 50 -1.69 -15.36 -11.17
C GLU A 50 -1.97 -14.89 -9.75
N GLN A 51 -1.24 -15.40 -8.74
CA GLN A 51 -1.29 -14.87 -7.38
C GLN A 51 -0.88 -13.40 -7.38
N TRP A 52 0.22 -13.04 -8.04
CA TRP A 52 0.70 -11.66 -8.08
C TRP A 52 -0.27 -10.71 -8.78
N LYS A 53 -0.89 -11.13 -9.88
CA LYS A 53 -1.96 -10.34 -10.54
C LYS A 53 -3.12 -9.99 -9.62
N ARG A 54 -3.35 -10.80 -8.57
CA ARG A 54 -4.39 -10.54 -7.57
C ARG A 54 -3.87 -9.74 -6.38
N ILE A 55 -2.60 -9.88 -6.02
CA ILE A 55 -1.96 -9.18 -4.90
C ILE A 55 -1.67 -7.71 -5.25
N ALA A 56 -1.11 -7.43 -6.42
CA ALA A 56 -0.72 -6.09 -6.83
C ALA A 56 -1.87 -5.05 -6.72
N PRO A 57 -3.11 -5.34 -7.15
CA PRO A 57 -4.24 -4.43 -6.93
C PRO A 57 -4.57 -4.16 -5.46
N ILE A 58 -4.36 -5.16 -4.57
CA ILE A 58 -4.58 -4.97 -3.12
C ILE A 58 -3.55 -3.99 -2.58
N ILE A 59 -2.29 -4.14 -2.95
CA ILE A 59 -1.21 -3.21 -2.58
C ILE A 59 -1.54 -1.81 -3.11
N ASN A 60 -1.81 -1.68 -4.40
CA ASN A 60 -2.10 -0.40 -5.05
C ASN A 60 -3.30 0.35 -4.45
N LYS A 61 -4.30 -0.38 -3.96
CA LYS A 61 -5.48 0.20 -3.30
C LYS A 61 -5.20 0.73 -1.91
N ASN A 62 -4.20 0.16 -1.20
CA ASN A 62 -3.92 0.46 0.21
C ASN A 62 -2.71 1.38 0.42
N PHE A 63 -1.93 1.66 -0.65
CA PHE A 63 -0.79 2.57 -0.62
C PHE A 63 -1.07 3.90 -1.32
N ASP A 64 -0.54 5.00 -0.78
CA ASP A 64 -0.52 6.29 -1.44
C ASP A 64 0.84 6.53 -2.11
N PHE A 65 1.09 5.82 -3.22
CA PHE A 65 2.35 5.94 -3.97
C PHE A 65 2.65 7.38 -4.41
N ARG A 66 1.62 8.19 -4.66
CA ARG A 66 1.83 9.62 -4.95
C ARG A 66 2.41 10.37 -3.75
N ALA A 67 1.91 10.12 -2.54
CA ALA A 67 2.44 10.75 -1.34
C ALA A 67 3.86 10.26 -1.01
N MET A 68 4.13 8.96 -1.22
CA MET A 68 5.48 8.40 -1.09
C MET A 68 6.42 9.09 -2.07
N SER A 69 6.09 9.14 -3.34
CA SER A 69 6.87 9.77 -4.42
C SER A 69 7.14 11.24 -4.15
N GLN A 70 6.11 12.00 -3.74
CA GLN A 70 6.25 13.40 -3.35
C GLN A 70 7.24 13.57 -2.20
N SER A 71 7.19 12.68 -1.21
CA SER A 71 8.10 12.71 -0.06
C SER A 71 9.52 12.30 -0.44
N ILE A 72 9.70 11.40 -1.40
CA ILE A 72 11.01 10.95 -1.88
C ILE A 72 11.69 12.03 -2.71
N LEU A 73 10.99 12.60 -3.69
CA LEU A 73 11.54 13.66 -4.54
C LEU A 73 11.73 14.99 -3.79
N ALA A 74 10.98 15.20 -2.69
CA ALA A 74 11.06 16.41 -1.85
C ALA A 74 11.00 17.70 -2.70
N THR A 75 12.05 18.53 -2.67
CA THR A 75 12.13 19.79 -3.42
C THR A 75 12.07 19.57 -4.94
N HIS A 76 12.55 18.44 -5.45
CA HIS A 76 12.48 18.10 -6.87
C HIS A 76 11.06 17.82 -7.35
N TRP A 77 10.12 17.50 -6.45
CA TRP A 77 8.73 17.27 -6.80
C TRP A 77 8.05 18.53 -7.37
N GLU A 78 8.35 19.70 -6.81
CA GLU A 78 7.76 20.97 -7.23
C GLU A 78 8.32 21.45 -8.57
N SER A 79 9.59 21.15 -8.84
CA SER A 79 10.24 21.47 -10.13
C SER A 79 9.91 20.46 -11.23
N ALA A 80 9.44 19.26 -10.88
CA ALA A 80 9.05 18.23 -11.83
C ALA A 80 7.74 18.60 -12.56
N SER A 81 7.71 18.42 -13.86
CA SER A 81 6.48 18.52 -14.66
C SER A 81 5.45 17.47 -14.22
N ARG A 82 4.18 17.69 -14.55
CA ARG A 82 3.13 16.72 -14.25
C ARG A 82 3.37 15.35 -14.91
N SER A 83 4.05 15.32 -16.05
CA SER A 83 4.44 14.07 -16.72
C SER A 83 5.50 13.32 -15.92
N GLU A 84 6.56 13.99 -15.51
CA GLU A 84 7.64 13.43 -14.69
C GLU A 84 7.14 12.94 -13.32
N GLN A 85 6.26 13.70 -12.67
CA GLN A 85 5.63 13.27 -11.44
C GLN A 85 4.84 11.95 -11.62
N ARG A 86 4.09 11.81 -12.72
CA ARG A 86 3.35 10.57 -13.02
C ARG A 86 4.29 9.41 -13.31
N GLN A 87 5.31 9.63 -14.13
CA GLN A 87 6.32 8.62 -14.46
C GLN A 87 7.05 8.13 -13.19
N PHE A 88 7.44 9.06 -12.31
CA PHE A 88 8.08 8.67 -11.07
C PHE A 88 7.15 7.80 -10.19
N VAL A 89 5.88 8.19 -10.03
CA VAL A 89 4.89 7.39 -9.27
C VAL A 89 4.75 5.99 -9.87
N GLU A 90 4.65 5.88 -11.19
CA GLU A 90 4.52 4.62 -11.90
C GLU A 90 5.76 3.73 -11.73
N TYR A 91 6.95 4.25 -12.05
CA TYR A 91 8.19 3.47 -11.93
C TYR A 91 8.50 3.11 -10.48
N PHE A 92 8.23 4.01 -9.54
CA PHE A 92 8.46 3.73 -8.13
C PHE A 92 7.52 2.65 -7.58
N SER A 93 6.24 2.67 -7.96
CA SER A 93 5.32 1.60 -7.56
C SER A 93 5.75 0.25 -8.14
N GLN A 94 6.12 0.19 -9.42
CA GLN A 94 6.62 -1.03 -10.06
C GLN A 94 7.91 -1.53 -9.38
N TYR A 95 8.87 -0.63 -9.16
CA TYR A 95 10.12 -0.98 -8.51
C TYR A 95 9.93 -1.56 -7.11
N LEU A 96 9.03 -0.99 -6.30
CA LEU A 96 8.70 -1.55 -5.00
C LEU A 96 7.99 -2.90 -5.11
N GLU A 97 7.05 -3.03 -6.03
CA GLU A 97 6.37 -4.29 -6.29
C GLU A 97 7.38 -5.40 -6.61
N ASP A 98 8.27 -5.18 -7.55
CA ASP A 98 9.27 -6.16 -7.97
C ASP A 98 10.27 -6.45 -6.83
N THR A 99 10.77 -5.41 -6.12
CA THR A 99 11.73 -5.55 -5.03
C THR A 99 11.17 -6.38 -3.85
N TYR A 100 9.88 -6.22 -3.54
CA TYR A 100 9.28 -6.90 -2.38
C TYR A 100 8.46 -8.12 -2.74
N ARG A 101 8.26 -8.41 -4.02
CA ARG A 101 7.47 -9.53 -4.51
C ARG A 101 7.90 -10.86 -3.92
N THR A 102 9.16 -11.24 -4.09
CA THR A 102 9.70 -12.51 -3.57
C THR A 102 9.53 -12.63 -2.05
N LYS A 103 9.71 -11.53 -1.32
CA LYS A 103 9.48 -11.50 0.13
C LYS A 103 8.02 -11.73 0.49
N ILE A 104 7.09 -11.13 -0.26
CA ILE A 104 5.65 -11.29 -0.06
C ILE A 104 5.23 -12.72 -0.45
N GLU A 105 5.70 -13.24 -1.59
CA GLU A 105 5.42 -14.61 -2.04
C GLU A 105 5.96 -15.69 -1.09
N GLY A 106 7.04 -15.39 -0.34
CA GLY A 106 7.58 -16.27 0.69
C GLY A 106 6.77 -16.32 1.99
N TYR A 107 5.70 -15.52 2.09
CA TYR A 107 4.80 -15.54 3.25
C TYR A 107 3.82 -16.71 3.13
N THR A 108 4.01 -17.75 3.96
CA THR A 108 3.12 -18.92 3.99
C THR A 108 2.33 -19.02 5.30
N ASP A 109 3.01 -19.09 6.44
CA ASP A 109 2.40 -19.39 7.75
C ASP A 109 2.84 -18.43 8.87
N GLN A 110 3.50 -17.33 8.54
CA GLN A 110 3.98 -16.36 9.51
C GLN A 110 2.82 -15.70 10.25
N GLN A 111 2.96 -15.59 11.57
CA GLN A 111 2.00 -14.88 12.40
C GLN A 111 2.28 -13.37 12.36
N ILE A 112 1.24 -12.57 12.17
CA ILE A 112 1.35 -11.11 12.25
C ILE A 112 0.68 -10.64 13.53
N LYS A 113 1.47 -10.08 14.44
CA LYS A 113 1.01 -9.45 15.67
C LYS A 113 0.81 -7.96 15.43
N TYR A 114 -0.38 -7.44 15.75
CA TYR A 114 -0.67 -6.00 15.72
C TYR A 114 -0.46 -5.46 17.12
N THR A 115 0.62 -4.70 17.33
CA THR A 115 1.08 -4.38 18.68
C THR A 115 0.61 -3.02 19.17
N ARG A 116 0.46 -2.04 18.27
CA ARG A 116 0.10 -0.68 18.65
C ARG A 116 -0.52 0.09 17.51
N GLU A 117 -1.51 0.94 17.83
CA GLU A 117 -2.04 1.98 16.94
C GLU A 117 -1.88 3.35 17.61
N ARG A 118 -1.49 4.33 16.84
CA ARG A 118 -1.43 5.74 17.25
C ARG A 118 -2.09 6.58 16.18
N VAL A 119 -3.16 7.28 16.52
CA VAL A 119 -3.87 8.19 15.63
C VAL A 119 -3.72 9.63 16.13
N ARG A 120 -3.34 10.52 15.22
CA ARG A 120 -3.29 11.96 15.48
C ARG A 120 -3.80 12.73 14.27
N GLY A 121 -5.00 13.30 14.40
CA GLY A 121 -5.68 13.95 13.28
C GLY A 121 -5.88 12.97 12.12
N GLY A 122 -5.60 13.42 10.90
CA GLY A 122 -5.69 12.58 9.69
C GLY A 122 -4.49 11.65 9.43
N ARG A 123 -3.63 11.38 10.45
CA ARG A 123 -2.46 10.48 10.35
C ARG A 123 -2.51 9.40 11.41
N ALA A 124 -1.97 8.24 11.07
CA ALA A 124 -1.85 7.12 11.98
C ALA A 124 -0.53 6.38 11.79
N ILE A 125 -0.13 5.64 12.82
CA ILE A 125 0.94 4.64 12.75
C ILE A 125 0.37 3.36 13.32
N VAL A 126 0.47 2.28 12.53
CA VAL A 126 0.13 0.92 12.94
C VAL A 126 1.42 0.14 13.05
N ASP A 127 1.75 -0.29 14.25
CA ASP A 127 2.94 -1.11 14.53
C ASP A 127 2.54 -2.58 14.53
N THR A 128 3.30 -3.37 13.78
CA THR A 128 3.14 -4.83 13.68
C THR A 128 4.47 -5.52 13.87
N VAL A 129 4.40 -6.81 14.20
CA VAL A 129 5.55 -7.70 14.23
C VAL A 129 5.21 -8.94 13.41
N ILE A 130 6.03 -9.23 12.42
CA ILE A 130 5.97 -10.45 11.64
C ILE A 130 6.82 -11.49 12.37
N VAL A 131 6.16 -12.56 12.83
CA VAL A 131 6.83 -13.65 13.56
C VAL A 131 7.11 -14.79 12.58
N THR A 132 8.38 -15.06 12.36
CA THR A 132 8.88 -16.21 11.61
C THR A 132 9.46 -17.26 12.57
N GLU A 133 9.86 -18.40 12.07
CA GLU A 133 10.54 -19.44 12.89
C GLU A 133 11.82 -18.90 13.54
N ASN A 134 12.55 -18.00 12.87
CA ASN A 134 13.89 -17.59 13.27
C ASN A 134 14.01 -16.10 13.65
N ALA A 135 12.96 -15.31 13.48
CA ALA A 135 13.03 -13.87 13.72
C ALA A 135 11.66 -13.23 14.03
N GLU A 136 11.69 -12.14 14.79
CA GLU A 136 10.59 -11.20 14.92
C GLU A 136 10.96 -9.91 14.15
N ILE A 137 10.24 -9.62 13.07
CA ILE A 137 10.51 -8.49 12.17
C ILE A 137 9.51 -7.38 12.50
N PRO A 138 9.91 -6.28 13.13
CA PRO A 138 9.02 -5.14 13.37
C PRO A 138 8.76 -4.38 12.09
N VAL A 139 7.47 -4.12 11.81
CA VAL A 139 7.01 -3.35 10.66
C VAL A 139 5.99 -2.32 11.11
N SER A 140 6.24 -1.05 10.82
CA SER A 140 5.30 0.05 11.10
C SER A 140 4.78 0.66 9.80
N TYR A 141 3.47 0.78 9.71
CA TYR A 141 2.78 1.44 8.58
C TYR A 141 2.44 2.87 8.99
N LYS A 142 3.04 3.87 8.32
CA LYS A 142 2.61 5.26 8.47
C LYS A 142 1.48 5.53 7.50
N MET A 143 0.32 5.90 8.02
CA MET A 143 -0.91 6.02 7.26
C MET A 143 -1.47 7.44 7.31
N ARG A 144 -2.21 7.80 6.25
CA ARG A 144 -3.01 9.03 6.20
C ARG A 144 -4.45 8.74 5.81
N ASN A 145 -5.38 9.50 6.38
CA ASN A 145 -6.77 9.47 5.95
C ASN A 145 -6.96 10.35 4.72
N LYS A 146 -7.57 9.79 3.69
CA LYS A 146 -7.91 10.49 2.45
C LYS A 146 -9.33 10.09 2.05
N LYS A 147 -10.29 11.00 2.23
CA LYS A 147 -11.70 10.74 1.93
C LYS A 147 -12.21 9.47 2.62
N ASP A 148 -12.03 9.41 3.93
CA ASP A 148 -12.43 8.31 4.82
C ASP A 148 -11.77 6.95 4.54
N LYS A 149 -10.65 6.96 3.81
CA LYS A 149 -9.80 5.77 3.58
C LYS A 149 -8.42 5.99 4.16
N TRP A 150 -7.95 5.03 4.93
CA TRP A 150 -6.57 5.00 5.41
C TRP A 150 -5.66 4.38 4.35
N LEU A 151 -4.62 5.14 3.94
CA LEU A 151 -3.63 4.71 2.95
C LEU A 151 -2.23 4.82 3.57
N ALA A 152 -1.41 3.79 3.38
CA ALA A 152 -0.02 3.80 3.78
C ALA A 152 0.80 4.75 2.87
N TYR A 153 1.53 5.68 3.46
CA TYR A 153 2.43 6.58 2.75
C TYR A 153 3.91 6.38 3.12
N ASP A 154 4.21 5.47 4.04
CA ASP A 154 5.55 4.99 4.36
C ASP A 154 5.45 3.66 5.10
N VAL A 155 6.44 2.80 4.91
CA VAL A 155 6.63 1.57 5.67
C VAL A 155 8.00 1.63 6.32
N VAL A 156 8.07 1.34 7.60
CA VAL A 156 9.31 1.25 8.37
C VAL A 156 9.54 -0.21 8.72
N ILE A 157 10.57 -0.81 8.18
CA ILE A 157 10.94 -2.22 8.41
C ILE A 157 12.22 -2.22 9.23
N GLU A 158 12.21 -2.88 10.41
CA GLU A 158 13.37 -2.93 11.32
C GLU A 158 13.98 -1.53 11.61
N GLY A 159 13.12 -0.52 11.73
CA GLY A 159 13.54 0.87 11.97
C GLY A 159 13.91 1.66 10.70
N ALA A 160 14.08 1.03 9.55
CA ALA A 160 14.41 1.70 8.29
C ALA A 160 13.14 2.12 7.52
N SER A 161 12.94 3.43 7.36
CA SER A 161 11.83 3.99 6.56
C SER A 161 12.13 3.87 5.08
N LEU A 162 11.25 3.25 4.30
CA LEU A 162 11.39 3.12 2.85
C LEU A 162 11.49 4.50 2.18
N VAL A 163 10.58 5.40 2.54
CA VAL A 163 10.57 6.76 1.97
C VAL A 163 11.88 7.50 2.25
N ASN A 164 12.40 7.43 3.47
CA ASN A 164 13.66 8.09 3.82
C ASN A 164 14.86 7.45 3.11
N SER A 165 14.90 6.12 2.98
CA SER A 165 15.97 5.40 2.29
C SER A 165 16.06 5.85 0.83
N TYR A 166 14.92 5.88 0.11
CA TYR A 166 14.91 6.34 -1.28
C TYR A 166 15.11 7.84 -1.43
N ARG A 167 14.64 8.66 -0.48
CA ARG A 167 14.95 10.10 -0.47
C ARG A 167 16.46 10.33 -0.38
N ASN A 168 17.15 9.61 0.50
CA ASN A 168 18.58 9.73 0.65
C ASN A 168 19.33 9.24 -0.61
N LEU A 169 18.88 8.13 -1.20
CA LEU A 169 19.41 7.60 -2.45
C LEU A 169 19.36 8.64 -3.57
N TYR A 170 18.22 9.31 -3.73
CA TYR A 170 18.01 10.28 -4.83
C TYR A 170 18.44 11.71 -4.51
N ALA A 171 18.81 12.02 -3.27
CA ALA A 171 19.21 13.38 -2.88
C ALA A 171 20.47 13.88 -3.64
N ALA A 172 21.47 13.01 -3.81
CA ALA A 172 22.68 13.35 -4.55
C ALA A 172 22.43 13.40 -6.08
N LEU A 173 21.77 12.38 -6.61
CA LEU A 173 21.44 12.28 -8.03
C LEU A 173 20.54 13.43 -8.52
N GLY A 174 19.57 13.84 -7.69
CA GLY A 174 18.71 14.98 -7.99
C GLY A 174 19.45 16.30 -8.08
N LYS A 175 20.53 16.49 -7.31
CA LYS A 175 21.38 17.70 -7.38
C LYS A 175 22.23 17.75 -8.64
N THR A 176 22.70 16.60 -9.13
CA THR A 176 23.61 16.52 -10.29
C THR A 176 22.88 16.40 -11.61
N SER A 177 21.81 15.62 -11.66
CA SER A 177 21.13 15.21 -12.89
C SER A 177 19.63 15.56 -12.91
N GLY A 178 19.14 16.24 -11.86
CA GLY A 178 17.74 16.65 -11.75
C GLY A 178 16.76 15.46 -11.75
N VAL A 179 15.49 15.76 -12.00
CA VAL A 179 14.41 14.77 -12.03
C VAL A 179 14.61 13.75 -13.15
N GLN A 180 15.13 14.18 -14.31
CA GLN A 180 15.37 13.30 -15.45
C GLN A 180 16.40 12.20 -15.13
N GLY A 181 17.47 12.54 -14.42
CA GLY A 181 18.47 11.55 -13.98
C GLY A 181 17.88 10.54 -12.99
N ILE A 182 17.02 11.01 -12.07
CA ILE A 182 16.33 10.13 -11.13
C ILE A 182 15.37 9.19 -11.87
N LEU A 183 14.61 9.68 -12.85
CA LEU A 183 13.68 8.86 -13.63
C LEU A 183 14.42 7.81 -14.46
N LEU A 184 15.57 8.17 -15.04
CA LEU A 184 16.39 7.22 -15.80
C LEU A 184 16.93 6.11 -14.90
N ASP A 185 17.51 6.44 -13.73
CA ASP A 185 18.01 5.47 -12.76
C ASP A 185 16.88 4.52 -12.30
N LEU A 186 15.74 5.09 -11.96
CA LEU A 186 14.60 4.29 -11.47
C LEU A 186 14.04 3.37 -12.57
N LYS A 187 13.99 3.85 -13.83
CA LYS A 187 13.57 3.02 -14.95
C LYS A 187 14.53 1.85 -15.18
N LEU A 188 15.84 2.11 -15.15
CA LEU A 188 16.84 1.04 -15.29
C LEU A 188 16.69 -0.03 -14.20
N ARG A 189 16.45 0.35 -12.97
CA ARG A 189 16.20 -0.60 -11.85
C ARG A 189 14.94 -1.44 -12.07
N VAL A 190 13.88 -0.86 -12.63
CA VAL A 190 12.66 -1.60 -12.99
C VAL A 190 12.96 -2.61 -14.10
N ASP A 191 13.70 -2.20 -15.13
CA ASP A 191 14.05 -3.05 -16.26
C ASP A 191 14.96 -4.22 -15.79
N GLU A 192 15.98 -3.95 -14.96
CA GLU A 192 16.86 -4.97 -14.36
C GLU A 192 16.10 -6.00 -13.51
N ASN A 193 15.18 -5.56 -12.67
CA ASN A 193 14.36 -6.48 -11.86
C ASN A 193 13.53 -7.42 -12.75
N ARG A 194 12.96 -6.92 -13.84
CA ARG A 194 12.15 -7.71 -14.78
C ARG A 194 12.99 -8.73 -15.58
N GLU A 195 14.17 -8.32 -16.01
CA GLU A 195 15.10 -9.24 -16.69
C GLU A 195 15.56 -10.38 -15.77
N GLY A 196 15.83 -10.07 -14.48
CA GLY A 196 16.16 -11.07 -13.46
C GLY A 196 15.02 -12.06 -13.20
N GLU A 197 13.76 -11.60 -13.22
CA GLU A 197 12.60 -12.49 -13.06
C GLU A 197 12.41 -13.42 -14.28
N THR A 198 12.60 -12.91 -15.50
CA THR A 198 12.47 -13.73 -16.72
C THR A 198 13.55 -14.78 -16.81
N ALA A 199 14.78 -14.46 -16.40
CA ALA A 199 15.90 -15.41 -16.35
C ALA A 199 15.69 -16.50 -15.30
N SER A 200 15.15 -16.15 -14.12
CA SER A 200 14.83 -17.09 -13.04
C SER A 200 13.64 -18.01 -13.35
N GLY A 201 12.65 -17.50 -14.09
CA GLY A 201 11.47 -18.27 -14.52
C GLY A 201 11.73 -19.23 -15.66
N SER A 202 12.83 -19.06 -16.43
CA SER A 202 13.21 -19.91 -17.56
C SER A 202 14.08 -21.14 -17.18
N ALA A 203 14.59 -21.18 -15.96
CA ALA A 203 15.30 -22.35 -15.44
C ALA A 203 14.29 -23.40 -14.94
N ALA A 204 13.68 -24.11 -15.86
CA ALA A 204 12.98 -25.35 -15.55
C ALA A 204 14.00 -26.36 -14.98
N PRO A 205 13.66 -27.14 -13.92
CA PRO A 205 14.55 -28.18 -13.43
C PRO A 205 14.70 -29.22 -14.53
N THR A 206 15.87 -29.31 -15.15
CA THR A 206 16.30 -30.50 -15.90
C THR A 206 16.47 -31.61 -14.87
N ASN A 207 15.47 -32.45 -14.79
CA ASN A 207 15.52 -33.68 -14.02
C ASN A 207 16.43 -34.69 -14.75
N PRO A 208 17.39 -35.30 -14.05
CA PRO A 208 18.16 -36.43 -14.60
C PRO A 208 17.34 -37.71 -14.68
#